data_61944f9a78fc6e7e13356d98915ee929
#
_entry.id   61944f9a78fc6e7e13356d98915ee929
#
_cell.length_a   1.000
_cell.length_b   1.000
_cell.length_c   1.000
_cell.angle_alpha   90.00
_cell.angle_beta   90.00
_cell.angle_gamma   90.00
#
_symmetry.space_group_name_H-M   'P 1'
#
loop_
_entity.id
_entity.type
_entity.pdbx_description
1 polymer ?
#
loop_
_entity_poly.entity_id
_entity_poly.type
_entity_poly.pdbx_seq_one_letter_code
_entity_poly.pdbx_strand_id
1 'polypeptide(L)'
;MPQELITSIRSEKAPLSGQKHRSSGNFSTEVLPPGTKRLRWEVEGGGVDQYDITFDVKRDVSAGTDPTELDDVISGNTSKVISARSLYIANPSGAQASFLVKVYAIY
;
A
#
# COMPACT_ATOMS: atom_id res chain seq x y z
N MET A 1 20.77 2.64 -3.32
CA MET A 1 20.30 1.30 -3.73
C MET A 1 19.46 1.44 -4.97
N PRO A 2 19.69 0.62 -5.99
CA PRO A 2 18.81 0.65 -7.17
C PRO A 2 17.39 0.28 -6.80
N GLN A 3 16.44 1.00 -7.38
CA GLN A 3 15.02 0.69 -7.19
C GLN A 3 14.25 0.94 -8.48
N GLU A 4 13.14 0.27 -8.63
CA GLU A 4 12.28 0.38 -9.79
C GLU A 4 10.83 0.49 -9.34
N LEU A 5 10.11 1.47 -9.88
CA LEU A 5 8.67 1.61 -9.64
C LEU A 5 7.95 0.45 -10.32
N ILE A 6 7.22 -0.35 -9.54
CA ILE A 6 6.51 -1.52 -10.07
C ILE A 6 5.01 -1.29 -10.20
N THR A 7 4.44 -0.47 -9.34
CA THR A 7 3.01 -0.14 -9.43
C THR A 7 2.72 1.11 -8.61
N SER A 8 1.60 1.74 -8.93
CA SER A 8 1.05 2.81 -8.11
C SER A 8 -0.45 2.62 -8.04
N ILE A 9 -1.02 2.93 -6.89
CA ILE A 9 -2.44 2.76 -6.66
C ILE A 9 -2.99 3.98 -5.94
N ARG A 10 -4.15 4.47 -6.40
CA ARG A 10 -4.83 5.58 -5.74
C ARG A 10 -5.64 5.05 -4.57
N SER A 11 -5.51 5.70 -3.43
CA SER A 11 -6.27 5.38 -2.23
C SER A 11 -7.13 6.57 -1.85
N GLU A 12 -8.34 6.29 -1.40
CA GLU A 12 -9.24 7.33 -0.90
C GLU A 12 -8.79 7.76 0.50
N LYS A 13 -9.24 8.95 0.93
CA LYS A 13 -9.02 9.38 2.30
C LYS A 13 -9.69 8.42 3.26
N ALA A 14 -9.33 8.51 4.55
CA ALA A 14 -9.87 7.62 5.58
C ALA A 14 -11.39 7.57 5.53
N PRO A 15 -12.00 6.41 5.73
CA PRO A 15 -13.46 6.29 5.79
C PRO A 15 -14.01 7.02 7.01
N LEU A 16 -15.32 7.29 6.99
CA LEU A 16 -16.01 7.84 8.14
C LEU A 16 -15.86 6.91 9.34
N SER A 17 -15.93 7.51 10.54
CA SER A 17 -15.77 6.76 11.78
C SER A 17 -16.71 5.56 11.82
N GLY A 18 -16.17 4.42 12.21
CA GLY A 18 -16.92 3.17 12.33
C GLY A 18 -17.05 2.37 11.05
N GLN A 19 -16.62 2.92 9.93
CA GLN A 19 -16.64 2.20 8.66
C GLN A 19 -15.31 1.46 8.44
N LYS A 20 -15.44 0.21 8.03
CA LYS A 20 -14.29 -0.59 7.62
C LYS A 20 -14.55 -1.07 6.21
N HIS A 21 -13.76 -0.56 5.26
CA HIS A 21 -13.91 -0.97 3.88
C HIS A 21 -12.60 -0.79 3.13
N ARG A 22 -12.55 -1.38 1.98
CA ARG A 22 -11.44 -1.24 1.05
C ARG A 22 -11.36 0.21 0.57
N SER A 23 -10.17 0.81 0.66
CA SER A 23 -9.96 2.20 0.26
C SER A 23 -9.37 2.35 -1.12
N SER A 24 -9.00 1.25 -1.77
CA SER A 24 -8.40 1.27 -3.10
C SER A 24 -8.87 0.10 -3.93
N GLY A 25 -8.59 0.16 -5.22
CA GLY A 25 -8.70 -1.01 -6.09
C GLY A 25 -7.60 -2.02 -5.77
N ASN A 26 -7.69 -3.18 -6.40
CA ASN A 26 -6.69 -4.21 -6.22
C ASN A 26 -5.47 -3.94 -7.11
N PHE A 27 -4.31 -4.33 -6.64
CA PHE A 27 -3.07 -4.28 -7.41
C PHE A 27 -2.30 -5.58 -7.19
N SER A 28 -1.33 -5.81 -8.06
CA SER A 28 -0.56 -7.06 -8.04
C SER A 28 0.93 -6.77 -7.87
N THR A 29 1.58 -7.59 -7.06
CA THR A 29 3.03 -7.65 -6.98
C THR A 29 3.52 -9.05 -7.37
N GLU A 30 2.72 -9.77 -8.17
CA GLU A 30 3.04 -11.15 -8.55
C GLU A 30 4.29 -11.23 -9.41
N VAL A 31 4.49 -10.23 -10.30
CA VAL A 31 5.66 -10.18 -11.16
C VAL A 31 6.58 -9.08 -10.67
N LEU A 32 7.71 -9.47 -10.12
CA LEU A 32 8.73 -8.56 -9.62
C LEU A 32 10.01 -8.71 -10.44
N PRO A 33 10.82 -7.62 -10.57
CA PRO A 33 12.11 -7.74 -11.24
C PRO A 33 12.99 -8.79 -10.56
N PRO A 34 13.78 -9.55 -11.33
CA PRO A 34 14.71 -10.52 -10.74
C PRO A 34 15.65 -9.82 -9.75
N GLY A 35 15.92 -10.48 -8.62
CA GLY A 35 16.82 -9.94 -7.62
C GLY A 35 16.18 -8.96 -6.64
N THR A 36 14.86 -8.76 -6.70
CA THR A 36 14.16 -7.91 -5.74
C THR A 36 14.35 -8.45 -4.33
N LYS A 37 14.87 -7.62 -3.43
CA LYS A 37 15.13 -8.01 -2.04
C LYS A 37 14.13 -7.44 -1.07
N ARG A 38 13.58 -6.25 -1.36
CA ARG A 38 12.63 -5.54 -0.51
C ARG A 38 11.67 -4.75 -1.36
N LEU A 39 10.57 -4.31 -0.76
CA LEU A 39 9.66 -3.33 -1.35
C LEU A 39 9.75 -2.05 -0.56
N ARG A 40 9.61 -0.92 -1.24
CA ARG A 40 9.53 0.39 -0.61
C ARG A 40 8.19 1.01 -0.97
N TRP A 41 7.56 1.62 0.02
CA TRP A 41 6.22 2.20 -0.10
C TRP A 41 6.32 3.70 0.08
N GLU A 42 5.79 4.46 -0.85
CA GLU A 42 5.81 5.92 -0.79
C GLU A 42 4.41 6.47 -1.00
N VAL A 43 4.12 7.59 -0.33
CA VAL A 43 2.83 8.28 -0.43
C VAL A 43 3.04 9.61 -1.13
N GLU A 44 2.12 9.95 -2.05
CA GLU A 44 2.11 11.22 -2.75
C GLU A 44 0.69 11.80 -2.69
N GLY A 45 0.57 13.09 -2.34
CA GLY A 45 -0.71 13.74 -2.19
C GLY A 45 -1.26 13.61 -0.78
N GLY A 46 -2.58 13.57 -0.64
CA GLY A 46 -3.25 13.40 0.64
C GLY A 46 -3.59 14.69 1.38
N GLY A 47 -3.16 15.84 0.89
CA GLY A 47 -3.48 17.15 1.50
C GLY A 47 -2.78 17.45 2.80
N VAL A 48 -1.85 16.60 3.24
CA VAL A 48 -1.04 16.75 4.45
C VAL A 48 0.38 16.27 4.15
N ASP A 49 1.26 16.36 5.13
CA ASP A 49 2.61 15.79 5.01
C ASP A 49 2.48 14.29 4.79
N GLN A 50 3.25 13.77 3.82
CA GLN A 50 3.20 12.35 3.48
C GLN A 50 3.51 11.43 4.67
N TYR A 51 4.31 11.89 5.62
CA TYR A 51 4.70 11.10 6.78
C TYR A 51 3.62 11.08 7.87
N ASP A 52 2.56 11.85 7.71
CA ASP A 52 1.42 11.86 8.62
C ASP A 52 0.32 10.88 8.19
N ILE A 53 0.51 10.20 7.06
CA ILE A 53 -0.45 9.24 6.52
C ILE A 53 0.04 7.83 6.81
N THR A 54 -0.84 7.00 7.38
CA THR A 54 -0.57 5.57 7.55
C THR A 54 -1.62 4.77 6.79
N PHE A 55 -1.26 3.56 6.41
CA PHE A 55 -2.18 2.65 5.75
C PHE A 55 -1.75 1.21 6.00
N ASP A 56 -2.68 0.28 5.76
CA ASP A 56 -2.41 -1.15 5.79
C ASP A 56 -2.42 -1.70 4.38
N VAL A 57 -1.72 -2.80 4.17
CA VAL A 57 -1.77 -3.55 2.92
C VAL A 57 -2.39 -4.91 3.22
N LYS A 58 -3.48 -5.22 2.56
CA LYS A 58 -4.20 -6.48 2.75
C LYS A 58 -4.24 -7.28 1.46
N ARG A 59 -4.37 -8.60 1.60
CA ARG A 59 -4.54 -9.50 0.46
C ARG A 59 -6.01 -9.86 0.34
N ASP A 60 -6.53 -9.71 -0.88
CA ASP A 60 -7.91 -10.07 -1.19
C ASP A 60 -7.99 -11.59 -1.39
N VAL A 61 -8.71 -12.27 -0.52
CA VAL A 61 -8.90 -13.72 -0.59
C VAL A 61 -10.35 -14.05 -0.90
N SER A 62 -10.56 -15.19 -1.56
CA SER A 62 -11.88 -15.58 -2.02
C SER A 62 -12.79 -16.06 -0.89
N ALA A 63 -12.23 -16.46 0.23
CA ALA A 63 -13.01 -16.94 1.37
C ALA A 63 -12.30 -16.60 2.67
N GLY A 64 -13.11 -16.28 3.70
CA GLY A 64 -12.58 -15.91 5.01
C GLY A 64 -12.20 -14.45 5.09
N THR A 65 -11.46 -14.09 6.13
CA THR A 65 -11.01 -12.72 6.38
C THR A 65 -9.75 -12.43 5.58
N ASP A 66 -9.70 -11.25 4.95
CA ASP A 66 -8.51 -10.83 4.21
C ASP A 66 -7.34 -10.64 5.18
N PRO A 67 -6.22 -11.34 4.96
CA PRO A 67 -5.06 -11.18 5.85
C PRO A 67 -4.40 -9.82 5.65
N THR A 68 -3.90 -9.26 6.75
CA THR A 68 -3.10 -8.04 6.71
C THR A 68 -1.65 -8.41 6.44
N GLU A 69 -1.12 -7.99 5.31
CA GLU A 69 0.26 -8.25 4.94
C GLU A 69 1.22 -7.25 5.57
N LEU A 70 0.81 -5.98 5.62
CA LEU A 70 1.57 -4.90 6.26
C LEU A 70 0.62 -4.02 7.05
N ASP A 71 1.07 -3.58 8.22
CA ASP A 71 0.30 -2.79 9.16
C ASP A 71 0.99 -1.45 9.41
N ASP A 72 0.21 -0.36 9.43
CA ASP A 72 0.70 0.99 9.73
C ASP A 72 1.93 1.40 8.92
N VAL A 73 1.82 1.28 7.60
CA VAL A 73 2.90 1.68 6.68
C VAL A 73 2.94 3.21 6.59
N ILE A 74 4.14 3.75 6.65
CA ILE A 74 4.42 5.19 6.49
C ILE A 74 5.28 5.38 5.25
N SER A 75 5.10 6.50 4.56
CA SER A 75 5.88 6.83 3.37
C SER A 75 7.38 6.67 3.60
N GLY A 76 8.05 5.98 2.70
CA GLY A 76 9.48 5.69 2.80
C GLY A 76 9.82 4.40 3.51
N ASN A 77 8.85 3.73 4.14
CA ASN A 77 9.09 2.45 4.78
C ASN A 77 9.42 1.39 3.74
N THR A 78 10.32 0.49 4.13
CA THR A 78 10.59 -0.72 3.37
C THR A 78 9.94 -1.91 4.06
N SER A 79 9.65 -2.93 3.28
CA SER A 79 9.05 -4.15 3.80
C SER A 79 9.70 -5.38 3.20
N LYS A 80 9.34 -6.55 3.74
CA LYS A 80 9.62 -7.81 3.06
C LYS A 80 8.99 -7.80 1.68
N VAL A 81 9.49 -8.64 0.80
CA VAL A 81 8.87 -8.87 -0.49
C VAL A 81 7.53 -9.58 -0.27
N ILE A 82 6.48 -9.00 -0.86
CA ILE A 82 5.16 -9.61 -0.91
C ILE A 82 4.88 -9.90 -2.36
N SER A 83 4.71 -11.18 -2.70
CA SER A 83 4.36 -11.59 -4.04
C SER A 83 2.93 -12.10 -4.02
N ALA A 84 2.01 -11.28 -4.51
CA ALA A 84 0.60 -11.61 -4.45
C ALA A 84 -0.13 -11.05 -5.66
N ARG A 85 -1.15 -11.77 -6.11
CA ARG A 85 -1.95 -11.38 -7.26
C ARG A 85 -2.88 -10.22 -6.95
N SER A 86 -3.41 -10.17 -5.74
CA SER A 86 -4.46 -9.22 -5.42
C SER A 86 -4.25 -8.63 -4.03
N LEU A 87 -3.69 -7.44 -4.00
CA LEU A 87 -3.49 -6.64 -2.80
C LEU A 87 -4.33 -5.38 -2.88
N TYR A 88 -4.61 -4.75 -1.75
CA TYR A 88 -5.25 -3.45 -1.73
C TYR A 88 -4.81 -2.65 -0.50
N ILE A 89 -4.99 -1.33 -0.59
CA ILE A 89 -4.70 -0.41 0.51
C ILE A 89 -5.95 -0.32 1.39
N ALA A 90 -5.78 -0.47 2.68
CA ALA A 90 -6.87 -0.46 3.64
C ALA A 90 -6.55 0.43 4.82
N ASN A 91 -7.58 0.84 5.54
CA ASN A 91 -7.48 1.58 6.80
C ASN A 91 -6.56 2.81 6.72
N PRO A 92 -6.69 3.66 5.68
CA PRO A 92 -5.88 4.86 5.60
C PRO A 92 -6.21 5.80 6.76
N SER A 93 -5.21 6.42 7.34
CA SER A 93 -5.37 7.32 8.49
C SER A 93 -4.52 8.57 8.28
N GLY A 94 -5.04 9.72 8.69
CA GLY A 94 -4.32 10.99 8.65
C GLY A 94 -4.48 11.77 7.36
N ALA A 95 -4.92 11.14 6.28
CA ALA A 95 -5.08 11.82 5.00
C ALA A 95 -6.30 12.75 5.02
N GLN A 96 -6.17 13.92 4.41
CA GLN A 96 -7.25 14.89 4.23
C GLN A 96 -7.85 14.82 2.82
N ALA A 97 -7.21 14.10 1.92
CA ALA A 97 -7.64 13.92 0.53
C ALA A 97 -7.14 12.57 0.04
N SER A 98 -7.56 12.18 -1.15
CA SER A 98 -7.04 10.98 -1.80
C SER A 98 -5.53 11.09 -1.99
N PHE A 99 -4.84 9.97 -1.96
CA PHE A 99 -3.39 9.93 -2.13
C PHE A 99 -3.00 8.77 -3.02
N LEU A 100 -1.78 8.84 -3.53
CA LEU A 100 -1.20 7.81 -4.37
C LEU A 100 -0.17 7.04 -3.55
N VAL A 101 -0.24 5.72 -3.60
CA VAL A 101 0.77 4.84 -3.00
C VAL A 101 1.62 4.28 -4.13
N LYS A 102 2.91 4.54 -4.08
CA LYS A 102 3.89 4.03 -5.05
C LYS A 102 4.66 2.89 -4.42
N VAL A 103 4.80 1.80 -5.15
CA VAL A 103 5.52 0.62 -4.68
C VAL A 103 6.75 0.43 -5.54
N TYR A 104 7.91 0.37 -4.89
CA TYR A 104 9.20 0.20 -5.57
C TYR A 104 9.80 -1.14 -5.18
N ALA A 105 10.41 -1.81 -6.15
CA ALA A 105 11.25 -2.96 -5.92
C ALA A 105 12.68 -2.49 -5.65
N ILE A 106 13.28 -2.97 -4.58
CA ILE A 106 14.67 -2.64 -4.20
C ILE A 106 15.53 -3.88 -4.43
N TYR A 107 16.60 -3.69 -5.19
CA TYR A 107 17.54 -4.75 -5.50
C TYR A 107 18.69 -4.87 -4.53
#